data_17eb513362058935a15706822e2506f7
#
_entry.id   17eb513362058935a15706822e2506f7
#
_cell.length_a   1.000
_cell.length_b   1.000
_cell.length_c   1.000
_cell.angle_alpha   90.00
_cell.angle_beta   90.00
_cell.angle_gamma   90.00
#
_symmetry.space_group_name_H-M   'P 1'
#
loop_
_entity.id
_entity.type
_entity.pdbx_description
1 polymer ?
#
loop_
_entity_poly.entity_id
_entity_poly.type
_entity_poly.pdbx_seq_one_letter_code
_entity_poly.pdbx_strand_id
1 'polypeptide(L)'
;MPADTPIRIGFVPEHYLIPLHLAKPYFKDPVELIPFPSGTGHMITSLRADEIDLAIGLTEGWVAGLMSAEGQQKQGYSIVGSWVKNPLRWAVVTGQNRDDINSIDDLRQHRRVGVSRMGSGSHIMAFVLAEQNGWLKQDKETKSEGLVLNPLGPFKDLRDGVTGKDDQPPSADFFMWEHFTTKPFFDGEKTPLKHIGEIYTPWPSWHIAASTKTFPDPATQPKLLKLFDCFDRGIREFNNDTKSAIDRLVKGEFLCEYSEQDANSWLESAEFFEHTRGVDAQTMDGVIKLLETAQIIEPLTEVKDTSGIIGIPQET
;
A
#
# COMPACT_ATOMS: atom_id res chain seq x y z
N MET A 1 18.38 22.76 -3.97
CA MET A 1 18.22 22.46 -5.42
C MET A 1 18.25 23.76 -6.20
N PRO A 2 18.78 23.78 -7.46
CA PRO A 2 18.59 24.92 -8.37
C PRO A 2 17.10 25.25 -8.52
N ALA A 3 16.77 26.52 -8.77
CA ALA A 3 15.38 26.98 -8.82
C ALA A 3 14.50 26.25 -9.86
N ASP A 4 15.11 25.77 -10.95
CA ASP A 4 14.44 25.16 -12.11
C ASP A 4 14.44 23.63 -12.10
N THR A 5 14.99 22.97 -11.05
CA THR A 5 14.98 21.50 -10.98
C THR A 5 13.58 21.02 -10.56
N PRO A 6 12.91 20.15 -11.34
CA PRO A 6 11.60 19.64 -10.99
C PRO A 6 11.66 18.78 -9.73
N ILE A 7 10.61 18.85 -8.91
CA ILE A 7 10.39 17.93 -7.81
C ILE A 7 9.81 16.64 -8.41
N ARG A 8 10.50 15.52 -8.20
CA ARG A 8 10.14 14.22 -8.73
C ARG A 8 9.25 13.50 -7.72
N ILE A 9 7.99 13.24 -8.09
CA ILE A 9 7.00 12.59 -7.23
C ILE A 9 6.72 11.19 -7.75
N GLY A 10 7.11 10.17 -6.99
CA GLY A 10 6.79 8.78 -7.26
C GLY A 10 5.35 8.44 -6.83
N PHE A 11 4.65 7.64 -7.65
CA PHE A 11 3.30 7.18 -7.35
C PHE A 11 3.02 5.80 -7.96
N VAL A 12 2.10 5.05 -7.35
CA VAL A 12 1.58 3.81 -7.96
C VAL A 12 0.44 4.19 -8.91
N PRO A 13 0.43 3.69 -10.16
CA PRO A 13 -0.65 4.00 -11.11
C PRO A 13 -1.94 3.25 -10.74
N GLU A 14 -2.64 3.75 -9.74
CA GLU A 14 -3.90 3.21 -9.21
C GLU A 14 -4.91 4.35 -8.96
N HIS A 15 -6.17 3.99 -8.83
CA HIS A 15 -7.30 4.91 -8.65
C HIS A 15 -7.15 5.86 -7.44
N TYR A 16 -6.48 5.43 -6.38
CA TYR A 16 -6.20 6.28 -5.21
C TYR A 16 -5.30 7.49 -5.51
N LEU A 17 -4.65 7.54 -6.68
CA LEU A 17 -3.79 8.65 -7.10
C LEU A 17 -4.48 9.65 -8.04
N ILE A 18 -5.80 9.51 -8.30
CA ILE A 18 -6.59 10.47 -9.07
C ILE A 18 -6.41 11.90 -8.54
N PRO A 19 -6.52 12.19 -7.23
CA PRO A 19 -6.34 13.55 -6.72
C PRO A 19 -4.94 14.13 -6.99
N LEU A 20 -3.88 13.30 -7.05
CA LEU A 20 -2.54 13.75 -7.43
C LEU A 20 -2.52 14.27 -8.88
N HIS A 21 -3.19 13.58 -9.80
CA HIS A 21 -3.32 14.03 -11.18
C HIS A 21 -4.15 15.30 -11.32
N LEU A 22 -5.20 15.45 -10.50
CA LEU A 22 -6.02 16.65 -10.44
C LEU A 22 -5.27 17.85 -9.81
N ALA A 23 -4.25 17.59 -8.99
CA ALA A 23 -3.40 18.63 -8.42
C ALA A 23 -2.45 19.29 -9.44
N LYS A 24 -2.17 18.65 -10.59
CA LYS A 24 -1.21 19.15 -11.60
C LYS A 24 -1.38 20.62 -11.97
N PRO A 25 -2.60 21.16 -12.24
CA PRO A 25 -2.78 22.56 -12.61
C PRO A 25 -2.36 23.56 -11.52
N TYR A 26 -2.22 23.12 -10.29
CA TYR A 26 -1.92 23.96 -9.13
C TYR A 26 -0.42 24.01 -8.79
N PHE A 27 0.40 23.12 -9.36
CA PHE A 27 1.84 23.16 -9.14
C PHE A 27 2.45 24.45 -9.69
N LYS A 28 3.06 25.23 -8.82
CA LYS A 28 3.72 26.49 -9.18
C LYS A 28 5.19 26.29 -9.53
N ASP A 29 5.83 25.34 -8.84
CA ASP A 29 7.19 24.90 -9.14
C ASP A 29 7.13 23.72 -10.13
N PRO A 30 8.17 23.46 -10.94
CA PRO A 30 8.21 22.30 -11.82
C PRO A 30 8.06 21.00 -11.03
N VAL A 31 7.13 20.12 -11.46
CA VAL A 31 6.88 18.81 -10.86
C VAL A 31 6.88 17.75 -11.97
N GLU A 32 7.55 16.64 -11.71
CA GLU A 32 7.53 15.45 -12.54
C GLU A 32 6.85 14.31 -11.78
N LEU A 33 5.80 13.70 -12.36
CA LEU A 33 5.12 12.54 -11.79
C LEU A 33 5.68 11.28 -12.43
N ILE A 34 6.27 10.39 -11.61
CA ILE A 34 6.95 9.18 -12.04
C ILE A 34 6.17 7.94 -11.56
N PRO A 35 5.63 7.11 -12.49
CA PRO A 35 4.86 5.93 -12.11
C PRO A 35 5.76 4.77 -11.66
N PHE A 36 5.35 4.10 -10.58
CA PHE A 36 6.00 2.93 -9.99
C PHE A 36 5.03 1.73 -9.91
N PRO A 37 4.82 0.98 -11.00
CA PRO A 37 3.90 -0.18 -11.00
C PRO A 37 4.32 -1.29 -10.02
N SER A 38 5.60 -1.30 -9.60
CA SER A 38 6.10 -2.24 -8.60
C SER A 38 5.82 -1.83 -7.15
N GLY A 39 5.13 -0.71 -6.94
CA GLY A 39 4.62 -0.25 -5.64
C GLY A 39 5.65 0.37 -4.71
N THR A 40 5.23 0.55 -3.45
CA THR A 40 5.95 1.30 -2.40
C THR A 40 7.40 0.87 -2.20
N GLY A 41 7.69 -0.42 -2.27
CA GLY A 41 9.07 -0.91 -2.07
C GLY A 41 10.05 -0.42 -3.12
N HIS A 42 9.62 -0.25 -4.38
CA HIS A 42 10.47 0.33 -5.42
C HIS A 42 10.67 1.84 -5.17
N MET A 43 9.62 2.54 -4.76
CA MET A 43 9.74 3.96 -4.39
C MET A 43 10.68 4.19 -3.19
N ILE A 44 10.73 3.28 -2.21
CA ILE A 44 11.70 3.32 -1.11
C ILE A 44 13.14 3.28 -1.65
N THR A 45 13.43 2.37 -2.56
CA THR A 45 14.74 2.26 -3.19
C THR A 45 15.11 3.55 -3.93
N SER A 46 14.18 4.09 -4.71
CA SER A 46 14.38 5.31 -5.49
C SER A 46 14.50 6.58 -4.63
N LEU A 47 13.80 6.68 -3.49
CA LEU A 47 14.02 7.75 -2.51
C LEU A 47 15.44 7.70 -1.93
N ARG A 48 15.90 6.50 -1.56
CA ARG A 48 17.27 6.29 -1.02
C ARG A 48 18.36 6.53 -2.05
N ALA A 49 18.05 6.28 -3.33
CA ALA A 49 18.96 6.50 -4.45
C ALA A 49 18.93 7.95 -4.99
N ASP A 50 18.13 8.84 -4.39
CA ASP A 50 17.91 10.21 -4.86
C ASP A 50 17.34 10.29 -6.31
N GLU A 51 16.63 9.27 -6.74
CA GLU A 51 15.95 9.23 -8.03
C GLU A 51 14.59 9.95 -8.01
N ILE A 52 13.94 9.99 -6.83
CA ILE A 52 12.72 10.76 -6.56
C ILE A 52 12.85 11.52 -5.25
N ASP A 53 12.05 12.58 -5.10
CA ASP A 53 12.10 13.51 -3.97
C ASP A 53 10.95 13.33 -3.00
N LEU A 54 9.79 12.89 -3.52
CA LEU A 54 8.57 12.63 -2.77
C LEU A 54 7.90 11.37 -3.34
N ALA A 55 7.11 10.68 -2.54
CA ALA A 55 6.33 9.56 -3.01
C ALA A 55 5.05 9.35 -2.20
N ILE A 56 3.99 8.84 -2.86
CA ILE A 56 2.73 8.48 -2.23
C ILE A 56 2.55 6.97 -2.34
N GLY A 57 2.44 6.29 -1.19
CA GLY A 57 2.43 4.83 -1.15
C GLY A 57 1.82 4.27 0.12
N LEU A 58 1.82 2.94 0.24
CA LEU A 58 1.21 2.20 1.34
C LEU A 58 1.90 2.48 2.67
N THR A 59 1.09 2.73 3.70
CA THR A 59 1.52 3.06 5.07
C THR A 59 2.49 2.04 5.64
N GLU A 60 2.10 0.77 5.62
CA GLU A 60 2.91 -0.33 6.15
C GLU A 60 4.22 -0.51 5.40
N GLY A 61 4.23 -0.22 4.11
CA GLY A 61 5.45 -0.27 3.30
C GLY A 61 6.47 0.77 3.75
N TRP A 62 6.03 2.02 3.98
CA TRP A 62 6.89 3.09 4.49
C TRP A 62 7.45 2.76 5.86
N VAL A 63 6.61 2.32 6.79
CA VAL A 63 7.03 1.98 8.16
C VAL A 63 7.99 0.80 8.15
N ALA A 64 7.67 -0.29 7.45
CA ALA A 64 8.55 -1.46 7.35
C ALA A 64 9.92 -1.09 6.75
N GLY A 65 9.95 -0.24 5.73
CA GLY A 65 11.19 0.23 5.13
C GLY A 65 12.07 1.02 6.11
N LEU A 66 11.49 1.90 6.92
CA LEU A 66 12.23 2.71 7.92
C LEU A 66 12.67 1.89 9.12
N MET A 67 11.85 0.94 9.56
CA MET A 67 12.11 0.14 10.76
C MET A 67 12.95 -1.11 10.48
N SER A 68 13.20 -1.49 9.23
CA SER A 68 14.11 -2.58 8.87
C SER A 68 15.55 -2.26 9.29
N ALA A 69 16.38 -3.29 9.45
CA ALA A 69 17.81 -3.12 9.76
C ALA A 69 18.55 -2.21 8.76
N GLU A 70 18.20 -2.30 7.46
CA GLU A 70 18.71 -1.39 6.44
C GLU A 70 18.18 0.04 6.64
N GLY A 71 16.89 0.19 6.96
CA GLY A 71 16.25 1.48 7.18
C GLY A 71 16.83 2.24 8.37
N GLN A 72 17.19 1.53 9.42
CA GLN A 72 17.83 2.13 10.59
C GLN A 72 19.26 2.64 10.30
N GLN A 73 19.95 2.05 9.33
CA GLN A 73 21.28 2.49 8.89
C GLN A 73 21.23 3.56 7.79
N LYS A 74 20.25 3.45 6.88
CA LYS A 74 20.11 4.30 5.69
C LYS A 74 18.69 4.84 5.61
N GLN A 75 18.30 5.71 6.53
CA GLN A 75 16.92 6.22 6.58
C GLN A 75 16.44 6.70 5.20
N GLY A 76 17.06 7.72 4.62
CA GLY A 76 16.85 8.23 3.27
C GLY A 76 15.53 8.99 3.05
N TYR A 77 14.49 8.73 3.85
CA TYR A 77 13.19 9.41 3.80
C TYR A 77 12.54 9.47 5.18
N SER A 78 11.50 10.29 5.30
CA SER A 78 10.59 10.33 6.44
C SER A 78 9.14 10.44 5.95
N ILE A 79 8.17 10.03 6.79
CA ILE A 79 6.75 10.14 6.49
C ILE A 79 6.31 11.56 6.87
N VAL A 80 5.75 12.31 5.91
CA VAL A 80 5.50 13.74 6.07
C VAL A 80 4.04 14.13 5.92
N GLY A 81 3.19 13.21 5.47
CA GLY A 81 1.79 13.51 5.23
C GLY A 81 0.93 12.27 5.10
N SER A 82 -0.38 12.49 5.20
CA SER A 82 -1.44 11.49 5.09
C SER A 82 -2.16 11.66 3.76
N TRP A 83 -2.62 10.54 3.15
CA TRP A 83 -3.23 10.59 1.82
C TRP A 83 -4.61 9.94 1.78
N VAL A 84 -4.71 8.62 1.91
CA VAL A 84 -5.99 7.89 1.95
C VAL A 84 -6.33 7.57 3.39
N LYS A 85 -7.52 7.97 3.83
CA LYS A 85 -7.98 7.85 5.20
C LYS A 85 -8.61 6.48 5.49
N ASN A 86 -9.34 5.93 4.50
CA ASN A 86 -9.97 4.63 4.69
C ASN A 86 -8.94 3.48 4.69
N PRO A 87 -9.24 2.39 5.41
CA PRO A 87 -8.52 1.13 5.27
C PRO A 87 -8.46 0.63 3.83
N LEU A 88 -7.35 0.03 3.43
CA LEU A 88 -7.26 -0.65 2.13
C LEU A 88 -7.98 -2.00 2.19
N ARG A 89 -8.84 -2.23 1.22
CA ARG A 89 -9.56 -3.49 1.04
C ARG A 89 -8.71 -4.48 0.25
N TRP A 90 -8.42 -5.62 0.86
CA TRP A 90 -7.65 -6.69 0.26
C TRP A 90 -8.55 -7.88 -0.04
N ALA A 91 -8.59 -8.32 -1.30
CA ALA A 91 -9.21 -9.57 -1.66
C ALA A 91 -8.33 -10.75 -1.23
N VAL A 92 -8.95 -11.76 -0.63
CA VAL A 92 -8.34 -13.07 -0.38
C VAL A 92 -8.83 -14.01 -1.47
N VAL A 93 -7.91 -14.53 -2.27
CA VAL A 93 -8.26 -15.31 -3.46
C VAL A 93 -7.46 -16.60 -3.57
N THR A 94 -8.08 -17.60 -4.17
CA THR A 94 -7.48 -18.91 -4.53
C THR A 94 -7.72 -19.22 -5.99
N GLY A 95 -7.19 -20.32 -6.49
CA GLY A 95 -7.48 -20.79 -7.86
C GLY A 95 -8.94 -21.21 -8.00
N GLN A 96 -9.56 -20.95 -9.17
CA GLN A 96 -10.97 -21.25 -9.42
C GLN A 96 -11.31 -22.74 -9.21
N ASN A 97 -10.37 -23.63 -9.48
CA ASN A 97 -10.59 -25.09 -9.41
C ASN A 97 -10.25 -25.69 -8.02
N ARG A 98 -10.06 -24.84 -6.99
CA ARG A 98 -9.81 -25.28 -5.60
C ARG A 98 -11.14 -25.49 -4.88
N ASP A 99 -11.75 -26.70 -5.07
CA ASP A 99 -13.01 -27.06 -4.41
C ASP A 99 -12.87 -27.26 -2.88
N ASP A 100 -11.64 -27.45 -2.42
CA ASP A 100 -11.24 -27.61 -1.02
C ASP A 100 -11.10 -26.29 -0.25
N ILE A 101 -11.12 -25.12 -0.94
CA ILE A 101 -10.99 -23.79 -0.35
C ILE A 101 -12.15 -22.91 -0.82
N ASN A 102 -13.09 -22.59 0.07
CA ASN A 102 -14.28 -21.80 -0.24
C ASN A 102 -14.47 -20.58 0.65
N SER A 103 -13.71 -20.50 1.74
CA SER A 103 -13.76 -19.42 2.72
C SER A 103 -12.40 -19.20 3.38
N ILE A 104 -12.27 -18.09 4.11
CA ILE A 104 -11.07 -17.82 4.94
C ILE A 104 -10.86 -18.91 5.99
N ASP A 105 -11.93 -19.51 6.53
CA ASP A 105 -11.82 -20.57 7.56
C ASP A 105 -11.12 -21.82 7.01
N ASP A 106 -11.24 -22.15 5.74
CA ASP A 106 -10.57 -23.29 5.12
C ASP A 106 -9.04 -23.11 5.09
N LEU A 107 -8.57 -21.87 5.13
CA LEU A 107 -7.14 -21.53 5.15
C LEU A 107 -6.42 -21.99 6.44
N ARG A 108 -7.15 -22.43 7.46
CA ARG A 108 -6.54 -23.09 8.62
C ARG A 108 -5.79 -24.36 8.25
N GLN A 109 -6.21 -25.04 7.20
CA GLN A 109 -5.59 -26.27 6.69
C GLN A 109 -4.77 -26.03 5.42
N HIS A 110 -4.97 -24.89 4.74
CA HIS A 110 -4.34 -24.51 3.47
C HIS A 110 -3.48 -23.24 3.66
N ARG A 111 -2.25 -23.42 4.14
CA ARG A 111 -1.44 -22.35 4.74
C ARG A 111 -0.35 -21.78 3.84
N ARG A 112 -0.19 -22.28 2.60
CA ARG A 112 0.80 -21.75 1.67
C ARG A 112 0.27 -20.46 1.06
N VAL A 113 0.78 -19.32 1.51
CA VAL A 113 0.39 -17.99 1.01
C VAL A 113 1.42 -17.46 0.02
N GLY A 114 0.95 -17.10 -1.17
CA GLY A 114 1.73 -16.38 -2.16
C GLY A 114 1.90 -14.93 -1.74
N VAL A 115 3.14 -14.46 -1.67
CA VAL A 115 3.49 -13.06 -1.40
C VAL A 115 4.37 -12.52 -2.52
N SER A 116 4.31 -11.22 -2.81
CA SER A 116 5.12 -10.67 -3.90
C SER A 116 6.62 -10.71 -3.57
N ARG A 117 6.98 -10.41 -2.35
CA ARG A 117 8.33 -10.54 -1.77
C ARG A 117 8.24 -10.48 -0.25
N MET A 118 9.28 -10.89 0.43
CA MET A 118 9.39 -10.69 1.88
C MET A 118 9.40 -9.19 2.21
N GLY A 119 8.66 -8.78 3.23
CA GLY A 119 8.47 -7.37 3.63
C GLY A 119 7.54 -6.56 2.72
N SER A 120 6.83 -7.19 1.77
CA SER A 120 5.81 -6.52 0.95
C SER A 120 4.49 -6.36 1.69
N GLY A 121 3.57 -5.51 1.16
CA GLY A 121 2.21 -5.40 1.69
C GLY A 121 1.48 -6.75 1.74
N SER A 122 1.61 -7.61 0.72
CA SER A 122 1.00 -8.95 0.72
C SER A 122 1.58 -9.87 1.81
N HIS A 123 2.87 -9.72 2.16
CA HIS A 123 3.48 -10.41 3.30
C HIS A 123 2.90 -9.91 4.63
N ILE A 124 2.83 -8.60 4.81
CA ILE A 124 2.27 -7.96 6.02
C ILE A 124 0.81 -8.38 6.20
N MET A 125 0.01 -8.32 5.14
CA MET A 125 -1.40 -8.69 5.18
C MET A 125 -1.64 -10.18 5.47
N ALA A 126 -0.69 -11.06 5.15
CA ALA A 126 -0.76 -12.46 5.56
C ALA A 126 -0.75 -12.59 7.09
N PHE A 127 0.05 -11.78 7.79
CA PHE A 127 0.05 -11.74 9.25
C PHE A 127 -1.19 -11.06 9.81
N VAL A 128 -1.68 -9.97 9.19
CA VAL A 128 -2.96 -9.35 9.59
C VAL A 128 -4.09 -10.36 9.52
N LEU A 129 -4.16 -11.13 8.44
CA LEU A 129 -5.15 -12.21 8.30
C LEU A 129 -5.01 -13.25 9.41
N ALA A 130 -3.79 -13.71 9.68
CA ALA A 130 -3.51 -14.70 10.69
C ALA A 130 -3.83 -14.19 12.12
N GLU A 131 -3.53 -12.92 12.42
CA GLU A 131 -3.84 -12.28 13.68
C GLU A 131 -5.35 -12.16 13.90
N GLN A 132 -6.07 -11.61 12.92
CA GLN A 132 -7.52 -11.42 12.98
C GLN A 132 -8.28 -12.74 13.16
N ASN A 133 -7.74 -13.83 12.63
CA ASN A 133 -8.34 -15.17 12.75
C ASN A 133 -7.77 -15.98 13.92
N GLY A 134 -6.88 -15.40 14.74
CA GLY A 134 -6.31 -16.06 15.91
C GLY A 134 -5.33 -17.20 15.60
N TRP A 135 -4.77 -17.25 14.39
CA TRP A 135 -3.84 -18.30 13.96
C TRP A 135 -2.41 -18.10 14.46
N LEU A 136 -2.07 -16.90 14.94
CA LEU A 136 -0.75 -16.59 15.53
C LEU A 136 -0.60 -17.07 16.97
N LYS A 137 -1.70 -17.39 17.65
CA LYS A 137 -1.65 -17.97 19.00
C LYS A 137 -1.19 -19.41 18.89
N GLN A 138 0.05 -19.67 19.31
CA GLN A 138 0.54 -21.04 19.53
C GLN A 138 -0.29 -21.65 20.65
N ASP A 139 -1.33 -22.37 20.30
CA ASP A 139 -1.96 -23.29 21.20
C ASP A 139 -1.02 -24.49 21.34
N LYS A 140 -0.50 -24.72 22.55
CA LYS A 140 0.43 -25.84 22.84
C LYS A 140 -0.19 -27.20 22.54
N GLU A 141 -1.51 -27.28 22.42
CA GLU A 141 -2.25 -28.51 22.13
C GLU A 141 -2.45 -28.75 20.62
N THR A 142 -2.54 -27.72 19.81
CA THR A 142 -2.84 -27.84 18.37
C THR A 142 -1.65 -27.62 17.48
N LYS A 143 -0.40 -27.74 17.85
CA LYS A 143 0.80 -27.60 16.96
C LYS A 143 0.49 -26.80 15.68
N SER A 144 -0.12 -25.61 15.81
CA SER A 144 -0.50 -24.80 14.65
C SER A 144 0.78 -24.28 14.02
N GLU A 145 1.23 -24.95 12.99
CA GLU A 145 2.28 -24.42 12.11
C GLU A 145 1.77 -23.12 11.51
N GLY A 146 2.55 -22.05 11.59
CA GLY A 146 2.21 -20.75 11.03
C GLY A 146 2.01 -20.78 9.51
N LEU A 147 1.67 -19.65 8.91
CA LEU A 147 1.59 -19.51 7.45
C LEU A 147 2.94 -19.86 6.81
N VAL A 148 2.89 -20.57 5.69
CA VAL A 148 4.05 -20.85 4.86
C VAL A 148 4.13 -19.79 3.78
N LEU A 149 5.04 -18.83 3.96
CA LEU A 149 5.23 -17.73 3.02
C LEU A 149 5.97 -18.20 1.78
N ASN A 150 5.39 -17.95 0.61
CA ASN A 150 5.97 -18.31 -0.67
C ASN A 150 6.16 -17.04 -1.54
N PRO A 151 7.39 -16.47 -1.61
CA PRO A 151 7.68 -15.33 -2.47
C PRO A 151 7.59 -15.74 -3.94
N LEU A 152 6.61 -15.21 -4.67
CA LEU A 152 6.31 -15.59 -6.05
C LEU A 152 6.63 -14.48 -7.06
N GLY A 153 6.76 -13.22 -6.60
CA GLY A 153 7.03 -12.09 -7.50
C GLY A 153 5.80 -11.19 -7.73
N PRO A 154 5.68 -10.58 -8.90
CA PRO A 154 4.62 -9.62 -9.22
C PRO A 154 3.22 -10.27 -9.24
N PHE A 155 2.20 -9.44 -9.27
CA PHE A 155 0.78 -9.84 -9.25
C PHE A 155 0.42 -10.97 -10.23
N LYS A 156 1.03 -10.96 -11.43
CA LYS A 156 0.82 -12.03 -12.41
C LYS A 156 1.29 -13.38 -11.85
N ASP A 157 2.47 -13.43 -11.26
CA ASP A 157 3.06 -14.68 -10.75
C ASP A 157 2.32 -15.19 -9.51
N LEU A 158 1.72 -14.30 -8.71
CA LEU A 158 0.81 -14.67 -7.62
C LEU A 158 -0.42 -15.41 -8.15
N ARG A 159 -1.02 -14.91 -9.23
CA ARG A 159 -2.17 -15.58 -9.90
C ARG A 159 -1.79 -16.94 -10.46
N ASP A 160 -0.66 -17.01 -11.17
CA ASP A 160 -0.12 -18.27 -11.69
C ASP A 160 0.18 -19.26 -10.55
N GLY A 161 0.65 -18.74 -9.40
CA GLY A 161 0.99 -19.54 -8.23
C GLY A 161 -0.20 -20.26 -7.57
N VAL A 162 -1.40 -19.70 -7.60
CA VAL A 162 -2.61 -20.34 -7.03
C VAL A 162 -3.41 -21.12 -8.05
N THR A 163 -3.25 -20.84 -9.34
CA THR A 163 -3.95 -21.58 -10.41
C THR A 163 -3.18 -22.79 -10.91
N GLY A 164 -1.88 -22.82 -10.69
CA GLY A 164 -0.97 -23.72 -11.38
C GLY A 164 -0.63 -23.20 -12.79
N LYS A 165 0.50 -23.63 -13.32
CA LYS A 165 0.96 -23.25 -14.65
C LYS A 165 1.69 -24.41 -15.32
N ASP A 166 1.50 -24.55 -16.63
CA ASP A 166 2.21 -25.53 -17.46
C ASP A 166 2.17 -26.96 -16.85
N ASP A 167 0.97 -27.42 -16.44
CA ASP A 167 0.72 -28.71 -15.79
C ASP A 167 1.39 -28.89 -14.41
N GLN A 168 1.97 -27.84 -13.84
CA GLN A 168 2.49 -27.87 -12.47
C GLN A 168 1.37 -27.57 -11.45
N PRO A 169 1.37 -28.26 -10.30
CA PRO A 169 0.40 -27.99 -9.25
C PRO A 169 0.59 -26.57 -8.67
N PRO A 170 -0.46 -25.99 -8.07
CA PRO A 170 -0.36 -24.70 -7.41
C PRO A 170 0.79 -24.65 -6.39
N SER A 171 1.63 -23.61 -6.45
CA SER A 171 2.72 -23.38 -5.53
C SER A 171 2.28 -22.65 -4.25
N ALA A 172 1.10 -22.01 -4.28
CA ALA A 172 0.43 -21.41 -3.13
C ALA A 172 -1.03 -21.85 -3.05
N ASP A 173 -1.61 -21.79 -1.87
CA ASP A 173 -3.02 -22.11 -1.65
C ASP A 173 -3.90 -20.88 -1.89
N PHE A 174 -3.41 -19.71 -1.49
CA PHE A 174 -4.06 -18.43 -1.68
C PHE A 174 -3.03 -17.30 -1.78
N PHE A 175 -3.50 -16.13 -2.20
CA PHE A 175 -2.78 -14.87 -2.05
C PHE A 175 -3.75 -13.73 -1.75
N MET A 176 -3.20 -12.57 -1.40
CA MET A 176 -3.98 -11.35 -1.17
C MET A 176 -3.41 -10.20 -1.99
N TRP A 177 -4.31 -9.39 -2.52
CA TRP A 177 -3.97 -8.18 -3.25
C TRP A 177 -5.10 -7.14 -3.12
N GLU A 178 -4.84 -5.90 -3.54
CA GLU A 178 -5.87 -4.86 -3.54
C GLU A 178 -7.13 -5.34 -4.30
N HIS A 179 -8.30 -5.09 -3.70
CA HIS A 179 -9.57 -5.70 -4.12
C HIS A 179 -9.92 -5.39 -5.58
N PHE A 180 -9.92 -4.10 -5.97
CA PHE A 180 -10.38 -3.70 -7.31
C PHE A 180 -9.39 -4.05 -8.41
N THR A 181 -8.10 -4.08 -8.10
CA THR A 181 -7.07 -4.62 -9.01
C THR A 181 -7.24 -6.13 -9.23
N THR A 182 -7.73 -6.85 -8.21
CA THR A 182 -7.91 -8.30 -8.27
C THR A 182 -9.26 -8.69 -8.88
N LYS A 183 -10.28 -7.85 -8.71
CA LYS A 183 -11.68 -8.13 -9.07
C LYS A 183 -11.88 -8.62 -10.51
N PRO A 184 -11.24 -8.09 -11.55
CA PRO A 184 -11.39 -8.60 -12.93
C PRO A 184 -11.00 -10.06 -13.10
N PHE A 185 -10.26 -10.64 -12.16
CA PHE A 185 -9.78 -12.02 -12.21
C PHE A 185 -10.63 -13.02 -11.42
N PHE A 186 -11.61 -12.55 -10.64
CA PHE A 186 -12.54 -13.42 -9.91
C PHE A 186 -14.03 -13.07 -10.13
N ASP A 187 -14.34 -11.92 -10.74
CA ASP A 187 -15.71 -11.45 -10.97
C ASP A 187 -16.11 -11.68 -12.43
N GLY A 188 -16.66 -12.85 -12.73
CA GLY A 188 -17.09 -13.24 -14.08
C GLY A 188 -17.27 -14.74 -14.23
N GLU A 189 -17.87 -15.14 -15.37
CA GLU A 189 -18.23 -16.55 -15.62
C GLU A 189 -17.02 -17.49 -15.85
N LYS A 190 -15.89 -16.96 -16.31
CA LYS A 190 -14.69 -17.76 -16.67
C LYS A 190 -13.42 -17.09 -16.14
N THR A 191 -13.41 -16.84 -14.86
CA THR A 191 -12.26 -16.21 -14.19
C THR A 191 -11.31 -17.28 -13.62
N PRO A 192 -9.98 -17.01 -13.60
CA PRO A 192 -9.02 -17.98 -13.10
C PRO A 192 -9.00 -18.06 -11.57
N LEU A 193 -9.54 -17.07 -10.88
CA LEU A 193 -9.53 -16.98 -9.42
C LEU A 193 -10.92 -17.12 -8.83
N LYS A 194 -10.96 -17.56 -7.57
CA LYS A 194 -12.13 -17.60 -6.71
C LYS A 194 -11.90 -16.68 -5.51
N HIS A 195 -12.80 -15.73 -5.28
CA HIS A 195 -12.83 -14.87 -4.11
C HIS A 195 -13.37 -15.66 -2.92
N ILE A 196 -12.61 -15.73 -1.83
CA ILE A 196 -12.95 -16.50 -0.63
C ILE A 196 -13.15 -15.63 0.60
N GLY A 197 -12.94 -14.35 0.47
CA GLY A 197 -13.14 -13.36 1.52
C GLY A 197 -12.29 -12.12 1.33
N GLU A 198 -12.32 -11.24 2.31
CA GLU A 198 -11.56 -10.00 2.28
C GLU A 198 -11.10 -9.60 3.68
N ILE A 199 -10.05 -8.79 3.73
CA ILE A 199 -9.57 -8.16 4.95
C ILE A 199 -9.23 -6.70 4.69
N TYR A 200 -9.18 -5.92 5.75
CA TYR A 200 -8.87 -4.50 5.68
C TYR A 200 -7.61 -4.20 6.49
N THR A 201 -6.79 -3.24 6.01
CA THR A 201 -5.71 -2.72 6.84
C THR A 201 -6.31 -2.07 8.09
N PRO A 202 -5.79 -2.33 9.30
CA PRO A 202 -6.30 -1.67 10.51
C PRO A 202 -5.73 -0.25 10.70
N TRP A 203 -5.38 0.44 9.61
CA TRP A 203 -4.84 1.80 9.57
C TRP A 203 -5.24 2.52 8.29
N PRO A 204 -5.13 3.87 8.25
CA PRO A 204 -5.20 4.67 7.02
C PRO A 204 -4.18 4.18 6.00
N SER A 205 -4.66 3.89 4.79
CA SER A 205 -3.94 3.02 3.87
C SER A 205 -2.75 3.65 3.15
N TRP A 206 -2.77 4.97 2.90
CA TRP A 206 -1.71 5.62 2.13
C TRP A 206 -1.18 6.86 2.82
N HIS A 207 0.15 7.00 2.80
CA HIS A 207 0.86 8.16 3.32
C HIS A 207 1.88 8.71 2.30
N ILE A 208 2.35 9.92 2.58
CA ILE A 208 3.32 10.65 1.76
C ILE A 208 4.68 10.56 2.45
N ALA A 209 5.69 10.11 1.73
CA ALA A 209 7.09 10.08 2.17
C ALA A 209 7.93 11.09 1.38
N ALA A 210 8.89 11.73 2.04
CA ALA A 210 9.80 12.70 1.45
C ALA A 210 11.26 12.34 1.71
N SER A 211 12.12 12.54 0.70
CA SER A 211 13.57 12.37 0.82
C SER A 211 14.13 13.30 1.89
N THR A 212 14.87 12.75 2.85
CA THR A 212 15.57 13.54 3.87
C THR A 212 16.73 14.35 3.31
N LYS A 213 17.24 13.99 2.14
CA LYS A 213 18.27 14.76 1.44
C LYS A 213 17.69 16.01 0.77
N THR A 214 16.55 15.85 0.08
CA THR A 214 15.87 16.96 -0.59
C THR A 214 15.17 17.88 0.42
N PHE A 215 14.58 17.29 1.46
CA PHE A 215 13.81 17.96 2.49
C PHE A 215 14.35 17.61 3.90
N PRO A 216 15.54 18.11 4.28
CA PRO A 216 16.19 17.75 5.55
C PRO A 216 15.40 18.23 6.78
N ASP A 217 14.61 19.28 6.65
CA ASP A 217 13.67 19.79 7.65
C ASP A 217 12.29 19.99 6.99
N PRO A 218 11.53 18.91 6.80
CA PRO A 218 10.32 18.94 5.98
C PRO A 218 9.24 19.86 6.54
N ALA A 219 9.20 20.08 7.86
CA ALA A 219 8.20 20.91 8.50
C ALA A 219 8.30 22.40 8.12
N THR A 220 9.49 22.86 7.72
CA THR A 220 9.77 24.27 7.41
C THR A 220 10.09 24.52 5.93
N GLN A 221 10.14 23.48 5.09
CA GLN A 221 10.52 23.61 3.68
C GLN A 221 9.40 24.23 2.82
N PRO A 222 9.56 25.49 2.33
CA PRO A 222 8.46 26.17 1.64
C PRO A 222 7.97 25.48 0.39
N LYS A 223 8.86 24.78 -0.36
CA LYS A 223 8.48 24.03 -1.55
C LYS A 223 7.58 22.86 -1.20
N LEU A 224 7.91 22.10 -0.13
CA LEU A 224 7.11 20.98 0.33
C LEU A 224 5.75 21.44 0.85
N LEU A 225 5.72 22.53 1.62
CA LEU A 225 4.46 23.10 2.15
C LEU A 225 3.51 23.52 1.03
N LYS A 226 4.04 24.14 -0.04
CA LYS A 226 3.23 24.46 -1.22
C LYS A 226 2.69 23.24 -1.96
N LEU A 227 3.42 22.12 -1.94
CA LEU A 227 2.92 20.87 -2.52
C LEU A 227 1.72 20.32 -1.75
N PHE A 228 1.74 20.38 -0.42
CA PHE A 228 0.56 20.00 0.37
C PHE A 228 -0.66 20.85 0.01
N ASP A 229 -0.49 22.18 -0.15
CA ASP A 229 -1.59 23.04 -0.60
C ASP A 229 -2.14 22.61 -1.98
N CYS A 230 -1.27 22.13 -2.87
CA CYS A 230 -1.68 21.63 -4.17
C CYS A 230 -2.39 20.28 -4.07
N PHE A 231 -1.90 19.38 -3.24
CA PHE A 231 -2.52 18.08 -2.98
C PHE A 231 -3.92 18.23 -2.38
N ASP A 232 -4.06 19.09 -1.37
CA ASP A 232 -5.36 19.42 -0.76
C ASP A 232 -6.35 19.99 -1.79
N ARG A 233 -5.85 20.78 -2.76
CA ARG A 233 -6.69 21.25 -3.87
C ARG A 233 -7.10 20.11 -4.79
N GLY A 234 -6.18 19.21 -5.16
CA GLY A 234 -6.50 18.04 -5.98
C GLY A 234 -7.55 17.14 -5.34
N ILE A 235 -7.49 16.97 -4.01
CA ILE A 235 -8.50 16.22 -3.25
C ILE A 235 -9.85 16.98 -3.25
N ARG A 236 -9.84 18.29 -3.06
CA ARG A 236 -11.08 19.09 -3.16
C ARG A 236 -11.70 19.02 -4.56
N GLU A 237 -10.90 19.08 -5.63
CA GLU A 237 -11.39 18.90 -7.01
C GLU A 237 -12.03 17.53 -7.19
N PHE A 238 -11.38 16.46 -6.69
CA PHE A 238 -11.94 15.12 -6.71
C PHE A 238 -13.30 15.05 -5.99
N ASN A 239 -13.37 15.58 -4.75
CA ASN A 239 -14.58 15.55 -3.94
C ASN A 239 -15.73 16.41 -4.52
N ASN A 240 -15.39 17.50 -5.22
CA ASN A 240 -16.40 18.41 -5.82
C ASN A 240 -17.00 17.85 -7.11
N ASP A 241 -16.25 17.05 -7.88
CA ASP A 241 -16.74 16.46 -9.13
C ASP A 241 -16.21 15.02 -9.30
N THR A 242 -16.64 14.15 -8.41
CA THR A 242 -16.33 12.73 -8.44
C THR A 242 -16.78 12.07 -9.74
N LYS A 243 -17.91 12.51 -10.32
CA LYS A 243 -18.41 11.97 -11.58
C LYS A 243 -17.41 12.20 -12.72
N SER A 244 -16.91 13.42 -12.90
CA SER A 244 -15.89 13.70 -13.90
C SER A 244 -14.61 12.92 -13.66
N ALA A 245 -14.20 12.75 -12.39
CA ALA A 245 -13.02 11.97 -12.03
C ALA A 245 -13.19 10.49 -12.43
N ILE A 246 -14.36 9.88 -12.17
CA ILE A 246 -14.68 8.51 -12.57
C ILE A 246 -14.74 8.36 -14.10
N ASP A 247 -15.41 9.29 -14.79
CA ASP A 247 -15.48 9.27 -16.28
C ASP A 247 -14.07 9.30 -16.92
N ARG A 248 -13.13 9.99 -16.31
CA ARG A 248 -11.71 10.05 -16.75
C ARG A 248 -10.93 8.80 -16.36
N LEU A 249 -11.20 8.22 -15.18
CA LEU A 249 -10.60 6.95 -14.74
C LEU A 249 -10.95 5.82 -15.71
N VAL A 250 -12.24 5.68 -16.06
CA VAL A 250 -12.73 4.67 -17.01
C VAL A 250 -12.12 4.83 -18.41
N LYS A 251 -11.73 6.04 -18.79
CA LYS A 251 -11.00 6.32 -20.04
C LYS A 251 -9.50 6.07 -19.97
N GLY A 252 -8.97 5.62 -18.82
CA GLY A 252 -7.54 5.37 -18.64
C GLY A 252 -6.66 6.64 -18.54
N GLU A 253 -7.22 7.82 -18.28
CA GLU A 253 -6.46 9.07 -18.26
C GLU A 253 -5.44 9.16 -17.12
N PHE A 254 -5.55 8.29 -16.08
CA PHE A 254 -4.72 8.30 -14.88
C PHE A 254 -3.69 7.16 -14.84
N LEU A 255 -3.36 6.58 -16.00
CA LEU A 255 -2.43 5.45 -16.14
C LEU A 255 -2.92 4.15 -15.49
N CYS A 256 -4.19 4.07 -15.17
CA CYS A 256 -4.89 2.88 -14.73
C CYS A 256 -6.30 2.89 -15.34
N GLU A 257 -6.89 1.70 -15.46
CA GLU A 257 -8.17 1.52 -16.14
C GLU A 257 -9.06 0.60 -15.29
N TYR A 258 -10.30 1.05 -15.06
CA TYR A 258 -11.31 0.32 -14.30
C TYR A 258 -12.63 0.32 -15.07
N SER A 259 -13.45 -0.70 -14.86
CA SER A 259 -14.84 -0.65 -15.33
C SER A 259 -15.59 0.47 -14.58
N GLU A 260 -16.61 1.03 -15.22
CA GLU A 260 -17.46 2.05 -14.58
C GLU A 260 -18.10 1.51 -13.29
N GLN A 261 -18.51 0.25 -13.28
CA GLN A 261 -19.07 -0.41 -12.11
C GLN A 261 -18.06 -0.49 -10.96
N ASP A 262 -16.82 -0.91 -11.23
CA ASP A 262 -15.79 -1.05 -10.21
C ASP A 262 -15.33 0.31 -9.68
N ALA A 263 -15.20 1.30 -10.57
CA ALA A 263 -14.86 2.67 -10.19
C ALA A 263 -15.91 3.29 -9.27
N ASN A 264 -17.21 3.09 -9.55
CA ASN A 264 -18.29 3.56 -8.68
C ASN A 264 -18.34 2.79 -7.36
N SER A 265 -18.11 1.46 -7.38
CA SER A 265 -18.07 0.67 -6.15
C SER A 265 -16.89 1.06 -5.24
N TRP A 266 -15.73 1.35 -5.83
CA TRP A 266 -14.59 1.91 -5.09
C TRP A 266 -14.93 3.26 -4.46
N LEU A 267 -15.58 4.15 -5.21
CA LEU A 267 -15.93 5.50 -4.76
C LEU A 267 -16.82 5.51 -3.49
N GLU A 268 -17.64 4.46 -3.30
CA GLU A 268 -18.50 4.33 -2.10
C GLU A 268 -17.70 4.29 -0.78
N SER A 269 -16.44 3.86 -0.85
CA SER A 269 -15.57 3.73 0.32
C SER A 269 -14.33 4.62 0.27
N ALA A 270 -14.06 5.30 -0.85
CA ALA A 270 -12.86 6.13 -1.00
C ALA A 270 -12.96 7.40 -0.15
N GLU A 271 -12.04 7.56 0.78
CA GLU A 271 -11.95 8.72 1.65
C GLU A 271 -10.51 9.23 1.71
N PHE A 272 -10.30 10.48 1.38
CA PHE A 272 -9.00 11.15 1.42
C PHE A 272 -8.91 12.09 2.63
N PHE A 273 -7.70 12.34 3.11
CA PHE A 273 -7.48 13.41 4.08
C PHE A 273 -7.66 14.77 3.40
N GLU A 274 -8.54 15.63 3.92
CA GLU A 274 -8.74 16.98 3.39
C GLU A 274 -7.50 17.87 3.52
N HIS A 275 -6.70 17.61 4.57
CA HIS A 275 -5.40 18.21 4.84
C HIS A 275 -4.35 17.12 4.83
N THR A 276 -3.53 17.13 3.80
CA THR A 276 -2.54 16.06 3.56
C THR A 276 -1.26 16.22 4.35
N ARG A 277 -1.00 17.40 4.92
CA ARG A 277 0.17 17.69 5.74
C ARG A 277 0.05 17.05 7.11
N GLY A 278 1.12 16.36 7.54
CA GLY A 278 1.23 15.81 8.88
C GLY A 278 0.77 14.35 9.00
N VAL A 279 1.29 13.70 10.02
CA VAL A 279 1.14 12.27 10.29
C VAL A 279 0.77 12.05 11.74
N ASP A 280 -0.29 11.27 11.97
CA ASP A 280 -0.69 10.84 13.31
C ASP A 280 0.29 9.80 13.89
N ALA A 281 0.93 10.13 15.00
CA ALA A 281 1.90 9.26 15.65
C ALA A 281 1.26 7.97 16.17
N GLN A 282 0.03 8.03 16.66
CA GLN A 282 -0.68 6.85 17.19
C GLN A 282 -0.94 5.81 16.07
N THR A 283 -1.25 6.27 14.88
CA THR A 283 -1.38 5.41 13.70
C THR A 283 -0.05 4.69 13.42
N MET A 284 1.07 5.41 13.42
CA MET A 284 2.39 4.83 13.14
C MET A 284 2.80 3.81 14.21
N ASP A 285 2.54 4.11 15.50
CA ASP A 285 2.77 3.19 16.62
C ASP A 285 1.98 1.87 16.45
N GLY A 286 0.73 1.97 16.01
CA GLY A 286 -0.11 0.81 15.72
C GLY A 286 0.47 -0.08 14.60
N VAL A 287 0.96 0.54 13.53
CA VAL A 287 1.61 -0.18 12.42
C VAL A 287 2.90 -0.85 12.89
N ILE A 288 3.77 -0.13 13.61
CA ILE A 288 5.02 -0.68 14.15
C ILE A 288 4.75 -1.92 15.01
N LYS A 289 3.83 -1.81 15.97
CA LYS A 289 3.48 -2.92 16.86
C LYS A 289 3.00 -4.16 16.11
N LEU A 290 2.22 -3.97 15.04
CA LEU A 290 1.78 -5.08 14.21
C LEU A 290 2.96 -5.69 13.43
N LEU A 291 3.85 -4.88 12.86
CA LEU A 291 5.04 -5.35 12.15
C LEU A 291 6.01 -6.13 13.06
N GLU A 292 6.15 -5.73 14.32
CA GLU A 292 6.89 -6.48 15.34
C GLU A 292 6.22 -7.84 15.64
N THR A 293 4.90 -7.84 15.86
CA THR A 293 4.13 -9.05 16.10
C THR A 293 4.23 -10.03 14.94
N ALA A 294 4.24 -9.49 13.70
CA ALA A 294 4.41 -10.23 12.46
C ALA A 294 5.86 -10.67 12.19
N GLN A 295 6.81 -10.30 13.06
CA GLN A 295 8.24 -10.56 12.89
C GLN A 295 8.81 -10.04 11.55
N ILE A 296 8.23 -8.97 11.02
CA ILE A 296 8.71 -8.29 9.81
C ILE A 296 9.83 -7.31 10.15
N ILE A 297 9.77 -6.75 11.33
CA ILE A 297 10.83 -5.95 11.93
C ILE A 297 11.25 -6.57 13.27
N GLU A 298 12.50 -6.38 13.65
CA GLU A 298 13.00 -6.80 14.96
C GLU A 298 12.32 -5.98 16.06
N PRO A 299 11.95 -6.61 17.19
CA PRO A 299 11.42 -5.88 18.33
C PRO A 299 12.36 -4.75 18.75
N LEU A 300 11.82 -3.57 18.93
CA LEU A 300 12.61 -2.42 19.36
C LEU A 300 13.08 -2.65 20.80
N THR A 301 14.37 -2.86 20.99
CA THR A 301 15.01 -3.09 22.32
C THR A 301 15.05 -1.82 23.19
N GLU A 302 14.89 -0.66 22.58
CA GLU A 302 14.68 0.63 23.22
C GLU A 302 13.38 1.23 22.67
N VAL A 303 12.64 1.97 23.50
CA VAL A 303 11.44 2.72 23.07
C VAL A 303 11.89 3.79 22.07
N LYS A 304 12.09 3.38 20.81
CA LYS A 304 12.18 4.33 19.71
C LYS A 304 10.74 4.77 19.47
N ASP A 305 10.47 5.98 19.93
CA ASP A 305 9.24 6.66 19.60
C ASP A 305 9.19 6.87 18.06
N THR A 306 8.01 7.10 17.53
CA THR A 306 7.78 7.39 16.11
C THR A 306 8.46 8.66 15.62
N SER A 307 9.10 9.44 16.51
CA SER A 307 9.78 10.71 16.17
C SER A 307 10.87 10.53 15.11
N GLY A 308 11.50 9.34 15.06
CA GLY A 308 12.54 9.05 14.07
C GLY A 308 12.01 8.78 12.65
N ILE A 309 10.73 8.46 12.48
CA ILE A 309 10.15 8.13 11.15
C ILE A 309 9.18 9.19 10.65
N ILE A 310 8.63 10.03 11.54
CA ILE A 310 7.71 11.11 11.19
C ILE A 310 8.50 12.40 10.97
N GLY A 311 8.46 12.92 9.74
CA GLY A 311 9.09 14.18 9.39
C GLY A 311 8.23 15.40 9.70
N ILE A 312 6.91 15.26 9.65
CA ILE A 312 5.93 16.30 10.03
C ILE A 312 4.84 15.63 10.88
N PRO A 313 4.82 15.85 12.20
CA PRO A 313 3.72 15.39 13.04
C PRO A 313 2.44 16.17 12.73
N GLN A 314 1.28 15.51 12.90
CA GLN A 314 -0.02 16.17 12.84
C GLN A 314 -0.15 17.14 14.02
N GLU A 315 -0.62 18.34 13.75
CA GLU A 315 -0.95 19.31 14.82
C GLU A 315 -2.22 18.83 15.54
N THR A 316 -2.15 18.70 16.87
CA THR A 316 -3.25 18.28 17.74
C THR A 316 -4.28 19.40 17.93
#